data_99fd59740863b051a76fa2ade9f9423d
#
_entry.id   99fd59740863b051a76fa2ade9f9423d
#
_cell.length_a   1.000
_cell.length_b   1.000
_cell.length_c   1.000
_cell.angle_alpha   90.00
_cell.angle_beta   90.00
_cell.angle_gamma   90.00
#
_symmetry.space_group_name_H-M   'P 1'
#
loop_
_entity.id
_entity.type
_entity.pdbx_description
1 polymer ?
#
loop_
_entity_poly.entity_id
_entity_poly.type
_entity_poly.pdbx_seq_one_letter_code
_entity_poly.pdbx_strand_id
1 'polypeptide(L)'
;MKKKFLLFINLLALLFAWQVSHIKQVAADDKIKVVTTFYPVYEFTKAVTGDSADVSMLIKAGTEPHDFEPSTKNVATISDADMFVYMDDSMETWVKKVQKSINSDDLTVVKSTGDMLLMAGTAEEEEEGHEGHSHEYDPHVWLSPKRAVTLVENIRDAFVAKYPDKTETFKTNSAAYIEKLNDLDKKYSDALSNAKQKSFVTQHAAFEYLALDYGLNQIPITGVSAESEPSAKRLASLTKYVKKYDIKYIYFEENASSKVAATLADEAGVKTAVLNPLESLTTKEIKAGEDYFTVMKDNLKALRLTTDVKGKEIKAETDDTKTVQHGYFKDKDVTDRKLTDWSGTWQSVYPYLLDGTLDEVWEYKADASKGEETAQEVKDYYTTGYKTDVEKIIIDGKKNTVTFVQNGEEHKYIYKYVGYKILKYEKGNRGVRYLFEAKDDNADDFKYIQFSDHNISSTKAEHFHLFWGSTSQKAILKEMDNWPTYFPASKSGQEIAQDLVAH
;
A
#
# COMPACT_ATOMS: atom_id res chain seq x y z
N MET A 1 78.20 3.11 36.51
CA MET A 1 76.76 3.55 36.61
C MET A 1 76.23 4.15 35.29
N LYS A 2 76.94 5.02 34.60
CA LYS A 2 76.44 5.69 33.35
C LYS A 2 76.08 4.73 32.18
N LYS A 3 76.82 3.61 31.96
CA LYS A 3 76.52 2.65 30.87
C LYS A 3 75.25 1.82 31.09
N LYS A 4 74.90 1.53 32.35
CA LYS A 4 73.66 0.78 32.66
C LYS A 4 72.39 1.68 32.52
N PHE A 5 72.55 2.98 32.75
CA PHE A 5 71.47 3.94 32.59
C PHE A 5 71.13 4.23 31.14
N LEU A 6 72.16 4.25 30.25
CA LEU A 6 71.94 4.40 28.81
C LEU A 6 71.27 3.16 28.19
N LEU A 7 71.58 1.95 28.69
CA LEU A 7 70.90 0.72 28.19
C LEU A 7 69.41 0.67 28.58
N PHE A 8 69.09 1.21 29.77
CA PHE A 8 67.69 1.26 30.25
C PHE A 8 66.82 2.25 29.47
N ILE A 9 67.40 3.42 29.10
CA ILE A 9 66.70 4.43 28.27
C ILE A 9 66.49 3.92 26.86
N ASN A 10 67.46 3.18 26.26
CA ASN A 10 67.26 2.58 24.93
C ASN A 10 66.22 1.46 24.96
N LEU A 11 66.11 0.66 26.04
CA LEU A 11 65.10 -0.40 26.17
C LEU A 11 63.69 0.19 26.33
N LEU A 12 63.54 1.29 27.09
CA LEU A 12 62.28 1.98 27.21
C LEU A 12 61.85 2.66 25.90
N ALA A 13 62.81 3.24 25.14
CA ALA A 13 62.53 3.82 23.82
C ALA A 13 62.11 2.76 22.79
N LEU A 14 62.70 1.56 22.83
CA LEU A 14 62.33 0.44 21.99
C LEU A 14 60.96 -0.15 22.36
N LEU A 15 60.63 -0.20 23.66
CA LEU A 15 59.28 -0.61 24.12
C LEU A 15 58.22 0.41 23.75
N PHE A 16 58.52 1.70 23.79
CA PHE A 16 57.61 2.77 23.37
C PHE A 16 57.42 2.77 21.84
N ALA A 17 58.51 2.53 21.07
CA ALA A 17 58.44 2.39 19.62
C ALA A 17 57.68 1.13 19.21
N TRP A 18 57.70 0.06 20.01
CA TRP A 18 56.97 -1.18 19.75
C TRP A 18 55.46 -1.02 20.10
N GLN A 19 55.10 -0.22 21.09
CA GLN A 19 53.70 0.12 21.40
C GLN A 19 53.09 1.07 20.36
N VAL A 20 53.84 2.00 19.79
CA VAL A 20 53.36 2.94 18.76
C VAL A 20 53.20 2.23 17.39
N SER A 21 53.98 1.12 17.11
CA SER A 21 53.82 0.35 15.87
C SER A 21 52.66 -0.66 15.91
N HIS A 22 51.94 -0.79 17.04
CA HIS A 22 50.74 -1.60 17.18
C HIS A 22 49.47 -0.76 17.30
N ILE A 23 49.51 0.55 17.02
CA ILE A 23 48.31 1.25 16.57
C ILE A 23 48.01 0.62 15.21
N LYS A 24 47.14 -0.41 15.19
CA LYS A 24 46.46 -0.83 13.98
C LYS A 24 45.99 0.44 13.33
N GLN A 25 46.54 0.79 12.19
CA GLN A 25 45.94 1.71 11.27
C GLN A 25 44.55 1.11 11.04
N VAL A 26 43.54 1.67 11.70
CA VAL A 26 42.13 1.35 11.39
C VAL A 26 42.06 1.70 9.93
N ALA A 27 42.05 0.71 9.06
CA ALA A 27 41.74 0.89 7.66
C ALA A 27 40.45 1.71 7.69
N ALA A 28 40.45 2.82 6.98
CA ALA A 28 39.21 3.54 6.80
C ALA A 28 38.23 2.49 6.31
N ASP A 29 37.24 2.16 7.14
CA ASP A 29 36.23 1.17 6.83
C ASP A 29 35.58 1.67 5.53
N ASP A 30 35.72 0.91 4.44
CA ASP A 30 35.15 1.35 3.16
C ASP A 30 33.65 1.55 3.39
N LYS A 31 33.18 2.78 3.14
CA LYS A 31 31.78 3.11 3.35
C LYS A 31 30.91 2.22 2.47
N ILE A 32 29.81 1.75 3.05
CA ILE A 32 28.80 0.97 2.32
C ILE A 32 28.27 1.83 1.17
N LYS A 33 28.33 1.34 -0.06
CA LYS A 33 27.79 2.02 -1.24
C LYS A 33 26.29 1.74 -1.35
N VAL A 34 25.48 2.77 -1.17
CA VAL A 34 24.02 2.66 -1.22
C VAL A 34 23.46 3.51 -2.34
N VAL A 35 22.61 2.90 -3.14
CA VAL A 35 21.82 3.60 -4.15
C VAL A 35 20.36 3.60 -3.71
N THR A 36 19.73 4.78 -3.74
CA THR A 36 18.30 4.96 -3.44
C THR A 36 17.60 5.56 -4.65
N THR A 37 16.28 5.47 -4.70
CA THR A 37 15.49 5.97 -5.84
C THR A 37 15.25 7.46 -5.76
N PHE A 38 14.41 7.94 -4.86
CA PHE A 38 14.00 9.33 -4.74
C PHE A 38 14.08 9.84 -3.28
N TYR A 39 13.68 11.10 -3.05
CA TYR A 39 14.04 11.82 -1.84
C TYR A 39 13.67 11.14 -0.51
N PRO A 40 12.43 10.68 -0.24
CA PRO A 40 12.10 10.04 1.04
C PRO A 40 12.95 8.81 1.32
N VAL A 41 13.16 7.95 0.31
CA VAL A 41 14.00 6.76 0.45
C VAL A 41 15.44 7.13 0.77
N TYR A 42 15.97 8.17 0.10
CA TYR A 42 17.31 8.71 0.39
C TYR A 42 17.41 9.22 1.83
N GLU A 43 16.46 10.04 2.25
CA GLU A 43 16.44 10.66 3.59
C GLU A 43 16.39 9.59 4.69
N PHE A 44 15.48 8.63 4.59
CA PHE A 44 15.35 7.56 5.58
C PHE A 44 16.56 6.63 5.61
N THR A 45 17.10 6.27 4.44
CA THR A 45 18.31 5.46 4.34
C THR A 45 19.51 6.16 4.98
N LYS A 46 19.66 7.46 4.70
CA LYS A 46 20.74 8.26 5.28
C LYS A 46 20.57 8.44 6.78
N ALA A 47 19.33 8.58 7.27
CA ALA A 47 19.03 8.64 8.70
C ALA A 47 19.44 7.35 9.42
N VAL A 48 19.23 6.18 8.81
CA VAL A 48 19.62 4.87 9.37
C VAL A 48 21.12 4.68 9.33
N THR A 49 21.77 4.95 8.19
CA THR A 49 23.16 4.59 7.97
C THR A 49 24.16 5.59 8.54
N GLY A 50 23.76 6.88 8.65
CA GLY A 50 24.65 7.96 9.07
C GLY A 50 25.93 8.01 8.22
N ASP A 51 27.07 8.11 8.90
CA ASP A 51 28.39 8.14 8.25
C ASP A 51 28.93 6.77 7.80
N SER A 52 28.20 5.67 8.11
CA SER A 52 28.60 4.31 7.76
C SER A 52 28.44 4.00 6.26
N ALA A 53 27.66 4.79 5.53
CA ALA A 53 27.39 4.58 4.12
C ALA A 53 27.62 5.86 3.29
N ASP A 54 27.90 5.64 2.00
CA ASP A 54 27.84 6.64 0.94
C ASP A 54 26.52 6.44 0.18
N VAL A 55 25.51 7.24 0.54
CA VAL A 55 24.16 7.11 0.00
C VAL A 55 23.99 8.07 -1.17
N SER A 56 23.66 7.53 -2.32
CA SER A 56 23.37 8.28 -3.54
C SER A 56 21.94 8.09 -4.01
N MET A 57 21.38 9.11 -4.65
CA MET A 57 19.99 9.14 -5.14
C MET A 57 19.98 9.10 -6.69
N LEU A 58 19.19 8.20 -7.28
CA LEU A 58 19.09 8.04 -8.75
C LEU A 58 18.28 9.15 -9.41
N ILE A 59 17.10 9.44 -8.83
CA ILE A 59 16.17 10.40 -9.38
C ILE A 59 16.57 11.78 -8.90
N LYS A 60 16.87 12.65 -9.85
CA LYS A 60 17.32 14.01 -9.54
C LYS A 60 16.18 14.85 -9.00
N ALA A 61 16.53 15.79 -8.13
CA ALA A 61 15.58 16.78 -7.63
C ALA A 61 14.82 17.48 -8.78
N GLY A 62 13.48 17.58 -8.63
CA GLY A 62 12.60 18.18 -9.64
C GLY A 62 12.25 17.26 -10.80
N THR A 63 12.59 15.96 -10.72
CA THR A 63 12.13 14.94 -11.68
C THR A 63 10.96 14.18 -11.05
N GLU A 64 9.89 13.97 -11.82
CA GLU A 64 8.72 13.16 -11.42
C GLU A 64 9.13 11.71 -11.24
N PRO A 65 8.98 11.11 -10.03
CA PRO A 65 9.44 9.75 -9.79
C PRO A 65 8.53 8.66 -10.37
N HIS A 66 7.23 8.91 -10.53
CA HIS A 66 6.27 7.94 -11.09
C HIS A 66 6.59 7.59 -12.55
N ASP A 67 7.07 8.57 -13.33
CA ASP A 67 7.39 8.40 -14.75
C ASP A 67 8.89 8.10 -15.00
N PHE A 68 9.65 7.86 -13.91
CA PHE A 68 11.08 7.64 -14.05
C PHE A 68 11.40 6.29 -14.66
N GLU A 69 12.16 6.30 -15.75
CA GLU A 69 12.74 5.09 -16.37
C GLU A 69 14.27 5.12 -16.25
N PRO A 70 14.90 4.07 -15.70
CA PRO A 70 16.34 4.06 -15.48
C PRO A 70 17.11 3.92 -16.79
N SER A 71 18.08 4.81 -16.99
CA SER A 71 19.06 4.68 -18.06
C SER A 71 20.01 3.50 -17.83
N THR A 72 20.70 3.06 -18.89
CA THR A 72 21.75 2.04 -18.77
C THR A 72 22.82 2.42 -17.72
N LYS A 73 23.09 3.73 -17.57
CA LYS A 73 24.03 4.22 -16.54
C LYS A 73 23.46 4.04 -15.15
N ASN A 74 22.16 4.27 -14.94
CA ASN A 74 21.51 4.04 -13.66
C ASN A 74 21.55 2.56 -13.28
N VAL A 75 21.28 1.67 -14.23
CA VAL A 75 21.37 0.22 -14.02
C VAL A 75 22.80 -0.19 -13.63
N ALA A 76 23.83 0.33 -14.29
CA ALA A 76 25.21 0.09 -13.92
C ALA A 76 25.53 0.60 -12.50
N THR A 77 25.06 1.79 -12.14
CA THR A 77 25.23 2.36 -10.79
C THR A 77 24.58 1.47 -9.72
N ILE A 78 23.38 0.93 -9.98
CA ILE A 78 22.70 -0.01 -9.07
C ILE A 78 23.52 -1.31 -8.96
N SER A 79 24.03 -1.83 -10.08
CA SER A 79 24.80 -3.07 -10.12
C SER A 79 26.13 -2.98 -9.34
N ASP A 80 26.73 -1.80 -9.26
CA ASP A 80 27.99 -1.52 -8.57
C ASP A 80 27.80 -1.18 -7.07
N ALA A 81 26.57 -1.17 -6.58
CA ALA A 81 26.24 -0.86 -5.19
C ALA A 81 26.24 -2.11 -4.29
N ASP A 82 26.46 -1.92 -3.00
CA ASP A 82 26.27 -2.96 -1.98
C ASP A 82 24.78 -3.13 -1.63
N MET A 83 24.03 -2.01 -1.61
CA MET A 83 22.60 -1.96 -1.29
C MET A 83 21.86 -1.08 -2.30
N PHE A 84 20.70 -1.54 -2.75
CA PHE A 84 19.76 -0.73 -3.50
C PHE A 84 18.44 -0.66 -2.73
N VAL A 85 18.03 0.55 -2.37
CA VAL A 85 16.80 0.79 -1.57
C VAL A 85 15.81 1.56 -2.42
N TYR A 86 14.58 1.05 -2.53
CA TYR A 86 13.48 1.66 -3.27
C TYR A 86 12.21 1.67 -2.41
N MET A 87 11.21 2.43 -2.79
CA MET A 87 9.98 2.56 -2.02
C MET A 87 9.13 1.30 -2.12
N ASP A 88 8.53 1.07 -3.29
CA ASP A 88 7.59 -0.02 -3.55
C ASP A 88 7.47 -0.35 -5.03
N ASP A 89 7.00 -1.56 -5.33
CA ASP A 89 6.76 -2.00 -6.71
C ASP A 89 5.72 -1.16 -7.46
N SER A 90 4.80 -0.48 -6.73
CA SER A 90 3.78 0.40 -7.31
C SER A 90 4.33 1.79 -7.63
N MET A 91 5.42 2.22 -6.95
CA MET A 91 6.12 3.47 -7.23
C MET A 91 7.19 3.29 -8.31
N GLU A 92 8.06 2.31 -8.13
CA GLU A 92 9.15 2.02 -9.05
C GLU A 92 8.89 0.74 -9.84
N THR A 93 7.92 0.79 -10.73
CA THR A 93 7.43 -0.35 -11.54
C THR A 93 8.52 -1.03 -12.36
N TRP A 94 9.61 -0.32 -12.66
CA TRP A 94 10.77 -0.78 -13.41
C TRP A 94 11.74 -1.67 -12.60
N VAL A 95 11.67 -1.66 -11.26
CA VAL A 95 12.65 -2.34 -10.40
C VAL A 95 12.70 -3.84 -10.64
N LYS A 96 11.55 -4.51 -10.74
CA LYS A 96 11.50 -5.96 -11.03
C LYS A 96 12.20 -6.34 -12.33
N LYS A 97 12.12 -5.49 -13.36
CA LYS A 97 12.77 -5.70 -14.66
C LYS A 97 14.29 -5.50 -14.54
N VAL A 98 14.71 -4.47 -13.81
CA VAL A 98 16.12 -4.18 -13.57
C VAL A 98 16.76 -5.27 -12.74
N GLN A 99 16.15 -5.74 -11.66
CA GLN A 99 16.65 -6.86 -10.84
C GLN A 99 16.93 -8.12 -11.69
N LYS A 100 16.04 -8.46 -12.62
CA LYS A 100 16.25 -9.61 -13.53
C LYS A 100 17.42 -9.43 -14.49
N SER A 101 17.84 -8.21 -14.75
CA SER A 101 18.97 -7.88 -15.65
C SER A 101 20.32 -7.77 -14.94
N ILE A 102 20.29 -7.59 -13.62
CA ILE A 102 21.51 -7.49 -12.79
C ILE A 102 21.94 -8.90 -12.36
N ASN A 103 23.17 -9.25 -12.68
CA ASN A 103 23.80 -10.50 -12.33
C ASN A 103 24.84 -10.24 -11.22
N SER A 104 24.39 -9.81 -10.04
CA SER A 104 25.25 -9.55 -8.88
C SER A 104 24.69 -10.28 -7.66
N ASP A 105 25.46 -11.27 -7.19
CA ASP A 105 25.14 -11.99 -5.94
C ASP A 105 25.42 -11.12 -4.69
N ASP A 106 26.17 -10.03 -4.85
CA ASP A 106 26.57 -9.15 -3.75
C ASP A 106 25.58 -8.00 -3.48
N LEU A 107 24.75 -7.64 -4.46
CA LEU A 107 23.75 -6.58 -4.31
C LEU A 107 22.57 -7.05 -3.46
N THR A 108 22.28 -6.31 -2.39
CA THR A 108 21.02 -6.49 -1.63
C THR A 108 20.00 -5.44 -2.05
N VAL A 109 18.85 -5.89 -2.49
CA VAL A 109 17.73 -5.02 -2.87
C VAL A 109 16.72 -4.96 -1.74
N VAL A 110 16.35 -3.75 -1.34
CA VAL A 110 15.48 -3.48 -0.19
C VAL A 110 14.26 -2.70 -0.66
N LYS A 111 13.09 -3.28 -0.48
CA LYS A 111 11.81 -2.60 -0.62
C LYS A 111 11.46 -1.94 0.73
N SER A 112 11.36 -0.62 0.76
CA SER A 112 11.16 0.12 2.01
C SER A 112 9.82 -0.17 2.66
N THR A 113 8.77 -0.42 1.87
CA THR A 113 7.46 -0.84 2.40
C THR A 113 7.50 -2.23 3.03
N GLY A 114 8.47 -3.10 2.66
CA GLY A 114 8.53 -4.47 3.18
C GLY A 114 7.24 -5.24 2.88
N ASP A 115 6.61 -5.72 3.94
CA ASP A 115 5.31 -6.42 3.89
C ASP A 115 4.13 -5.53 4.32
N MET A 116 4.30 -4.20 4.36
CA MET A 116 3.22 -3.25 4.64
C MET A 116 2.07 -3.44 3.64
N LEU A 117 0.84 -3.45 4.14
CA LEU A 117 -0.34 -3.45 3.28
C LEU A 117 -0.56 -2.06 2.68
N LEU A 118 -0.86 -2.02 1.39
CA LEU A 118 -1.07 -0.78 0.66
C LEU A 118 -2.55 -0.60 0.30
N MET A 119 -3.02 0.64 0.34
CA MET A 119 -4.36 1.00 -0.14
C MET A 119 -4.45 0.80 -1.65
N ALA A 120 -5.66 0.60 -2.17
CA ALA A 120 -5.88 0.61 -3.61
C ALA A 120 -5.48 1.96 -4.20
N GLY A 121 -4.81 1.96 -5.32
CA GLY A 121 -4.57 3.17 -6.09
C GLY A 121 -5.91 3.71 -6.63
N THR A 122 -6.07 5.03 -6.68
CA THR A 122 -7.23 5.63 -7.35
C THR A 122 -7.15 5.33 -8.85
N ALA A 123 -8.20 4.72 -9.39
CA ALA A 123 -8.29 4.47 -10.83
C ALA A 123 -8.23 5.83 -11.57
N GLU A 124 -7.25 6.00 -12.44
CA GLU A 124 -7.31 7.06 -13.44
C GLU A 124 -8.55 6.81 -14.29
N GLU A 125 -9.32 7.87 -14.64
CA GLU A 125 -10.39 7.73 -15.63
C GLU A 125 -9.74 7.19 -16.90
N GLU A 126 -10.02 5.92 -17.25
CA GLU A 126 -9.58 5.31 -18.50
C GLU A 126 -10.16 6.12 -19.66
N GLU A 127 -9.43 7.09 -20.17
CA GLU A 127 -9.67 7.60 -21.51
C GLU A 127 -9.24 6.51 -22.48
N GLU A 128 -10.19 6.02 -23.29
CA GLU A 128 -9.96 5.03 -24.35
C GLU A 128 -8.75 5.43 -25.21
N GLY A 129 -7.60 4.80 -24.99
CA GLY A 129 -6.47 4.88 -25.90
C GLY A 129 -5.08 5.13 -25.33
N HIS A 130 -4.90 5.36 -24.05
CA HIS A 130 -3.59 5.34 -23.41
C HIS A 130 -3.41 4.04 -22.63
N GLU A 131 -2.35 3.27 -22.93
CA GLU A 131 -1.82 2.26 -22.02
C GLU A 131 -1.21 3.01 -20.82
N GLY A 132 -2.08 3.54 -19.94
CA GLY A 132 -1.70 4.15 -18.67
C GLY A 132 -1.12 3.06 -17.76
N HIS A 133 -0.04 3.37 -17.08
CA HIS A 133 0.45 2.56 -15.98
C HIS A 133 -0.60 2.61 -14.87
N SER A 134 -1.46 1.58 -14.79
CA SER A 134 -2.38 1.44 -13.66
C SER A 134 -1.55 1.14 -12.42
N HIS A 135 -1.46 2.09 -11.51
CA HIS A 135 -0.94 1.85 -10.18
C HIS A 135 -1.97 1.01 -9.44
N GLU A 136 -1.67 -0.27 -9.25
CA GLU A 136 -2.57 -1.21 -8.56
C GLU A 136 -2.78 -0.76 -7.11
N TYR A 137 -1.74 -0.17 -6.47
CA TYR A 137 -1.75 0.31 -5.11
C TYR A 137 -1.20 1.74 -4.99
N ASP A 138 -1.66 2.46 -3.97
CA ASP A 138 -1.14 3.80 -3.62
C ASP A 138 0.23 3.67 -2.94
N PRO A 139 1.31 4.22 -3.51
CA PRO A 139 2.65 4.11 -2.94
C PRO A 139 3.00 5.17 -1.90
N HIS A 140 2.18 6.21 -1.67
CA HIS A 140 2.54 7.44 -0.96
C HIS A 140 2.56 7.31 0.57
N VAL A 141 2.98 6.16 1.09
CA VAL A 141 3.00 5.82 2.53
C VAL A 141 3.87 6.77 3.37
N TRP A 142 4.93 7.36 2.79
CA TRP A 142 5.85 8.25 3.48
C TRP A 142 5.21 9.58 3.93
N LEU A 143 4.05 9.96 3.38
CA LEU A 143 3.35 11.18 3.76
C LEU A 143 2.56 11.05 5.06
N SER A 144 2.42 9.84 5.60
CA SER A 144 2.00 9.65 6.99
C SER A 144 3.22 9.47 7.90
N PRO A 145 3.49 10.38 8.85
CA PRO A 145 4.54 10.20 9.84
C PRO A 145 4.45 8.89 10.62
N LYS A 146 3.24 8.42 10.92
CA LYS A 146 2.98 7.11 11.56
C LYS A 146 3.55 5.97 10.72
N ARG A 147 3.30 5.96 9.41
CA ARG A 147 3.76 4.90 8.50
C ARG A 147 5.23 5.02 8.13
N ALA A 148 5.76 6.25 8.11
CA ALA A 148 7.19 6.49 7.89
C ALA A 148 8.08 5.82 8.95
N VAL A 149 7.57 5.57 10.17
CA VAL A 149 8.26 4.76 11.19
C VAL A 149 8.57 3.36 10.66
N THR A 150 7.57 2.68 10.10
CA THR A 150 7.73 1.32 9.54
C THR A 150 8.72 1.30 8.37
N LEU A 151 8.71 2.33 7.50
CA LEU A 151 9.70 2.45 6.42
C LEU A 151 11.14 2.51 6.96
N VAL A 152 11.37 3.34 7.98
CA VAL A 152 12.69 3.45 8.64
C VAL A 152 13.09 2.15 9.33
N GLU A 153 12.14 1.44 9.94
CA GLU A 153 12.38 0.14 10.57
C GLU A 153 12.75 -0.94 9.56
N ASN A 154 12.03 -1.04 8.46
CA ASN A 154 12.33 -2.00 7.39
C ASN A 154 13.71 -1.76 6.78
N ILE A 155 14.06 -0.50 6.51
CA ILE A 155 15.41 -0.13 6.05
C ILE A 155 16.44 -0.53 7.08
N ARG A 156 16.27 -0.16 8.37
CA ARG A 156 17.16 -0.55 9.48
C ARG A 156 17.40 -2.05 9.51
N ASP A 157 16.34 -2.84 9.47
CA ASP A 157 16.41 -4.29 9.64
C ASP A 157 17.13 -4.95 8.47
N ALA A 158 16.96 -4.46 7.24
CA ALA A 158 17.73 -4.89 6.09
C ALA A 158 19.24 -4.61 6.25
N PHE A 159 19.60 -3.41 6.73
CA PHE A 159 21.01 -3.06 6.99
C PHE A 159 21.60 -3.87 8.14
N VAL A 160 20.84 -4.10 9.23
CA VAL A 160 21.26 -4.96 10.35
C VAL A 160 21.48 -6.40 9.89
N ALA A 161 20.61 -6.93 9.05
CA ALA A 161 20.78 -8.29 8.52
C ALA A 161 22.05 -8.44 7.67
N LYS A 162 22.38 -7.46 6.82
CA LYS A 162 23.56 -7.51 5.95
C LYS A 162 24.86 -7.16 6.68
N TYR A 163 24.80 -6.23 7.65
CA TYR A 163 25.98 -5.72 8.36
C TYR A 163 25.81 -5.84 9.89
N PRO A 164 25.85 -7.07 10.44
CA PRO A 164 25.57 -7.31 11.86
C PRO A 164 26.61 -6.66 12.80
N ASP A 165 27.80 -6.38 12.32
CA ASP A 165 28.86 -5.64 13.05
C ASP A 165 28.52 -4.14 13.26
N LYS A 166 27.61 -3.56 12.48
CA LYS A 166 27.15 -2.18 12.57
C LYS A 166 25.74 -2.04 13.20
N THR A 167 25.19 -3.14 13.74
CA THR A 167 23.83 -3.21 14.33
C THR A 167 23.53 -2.07 15.30
N GLU A 168 24.44 -1.81 16.26
CA GLU A 168 24.22 -0.78 17.28
C GLU A 168 24.17 0.63 16.67
N THR A 169 24.95 0.89 15.64
CA THR A 169 24.94 2.17 14.92
C THR A 169 23.59 2.39 14.23
N PHE A 170 23.16 1.40 13.46
CA PHE A 170 21.89 1.51 12.74
C PHE A 170 20.68 1.61 13.66
N LYS A 171 20.65 0.82 14.75
CA LYS A 171 19.59 0.90 15.76
C LYS A 171 19.57 2.24 16.49
N THR A 172 20.73 2.77 16.86
CA THR A 172 20.83 4.06 17.53
C THR A 172 20.34 5.21 16.62
N ASN A 173 20.81 5.22 15.39
CA ASN A 173 20.45 6.23 14.40
C ASN A 173 18.95 6.19 14.07
N SER A 174 18.42 5.01 13.77
CA SER A 174 17.00 4.83 13.47
C SER A 174 16.11 5.19 14.65
N ALA A 175 16.47 4.80 15.88
CA ALA A 175 15.71 5.16 17.08
C ALA A 175 15.61 6.68 17.26
N ALA A 176 16.70 7.43 17.04
CA ALA A 176 16.68 8.88 17.13
C ALA A 176 15.82 9.54 16.02
N TYR A 177 15.76 8.94 14.84
CA TYR A 177 14.91 9.43 13.75
C TYR A 177 13.43 9.08 13.98
N ILE A 178 13.14 7.87 14.45
CA ILE A 178 11.80 7.39 14.82
C ILE A 178 11.20 8.24 15.94
N GLU A 179 12.00 8.64 16.95
CA GLU A 179 11.55 9.56 17.99
C GLU A 179 11.01 10.88 17.39
N LYS A 180 11.71 11.45 16.41
CA LYS A 180 11.24 12.65 15.70
C LYS A 180 9.99 12.40 14.86
N LEU A 181 9.86 11.23 14.25
CA LEU A 181 8.65 10.84 13.51
C LEU A 181 7.45 10.73 14.46
N ASN A 182 7.62 10.08 15.61
CA ASN A 182 6.58 9.98 16.62
C ASN A 182 6.15 11.35 17.19
N ASP A 183 7.11 12.26 17.37
CA ASP A 183 6.82 13.64 17.74
C ASP A 183 6.03 14.40 16.66
N LEU A 184 6.32 14.11 15.39
CA LEU A 184 5.61 14.70 14.27
C LEU A 184 4.21 14.10 14.13
N ASP A 185 4.06 12.78 14.24
CA ASP A 185 2.79 12.07 14.28
C ASP A 185 1.87 12.64 15.36
N LYS A 186 2.41 12.80 16.59
CA LYS A 186 1.66 13.42 17.69
C LYS A 186 1.19 14.83 17.34
N LYS A 187 2.00 15.65 16.67
CA LYS A 187 1.60 17.01 16.25
C LYS A 187 0.48 16.98 15.23
N TYR A 188 0.52 16.06 14.28
CA TYR A 188 -0.56 15.86 13.32
C TYR A 188 -1.85 15.42 14.03
N SER A 189 -1.79 14.41 14.89
CA SER A 189 -2.92 13.91 15.67
C SER A 189 -3.54 15.00 16.54
N ASP A 190 -2.72 15.75 17.31
CA ASP A 190 -3.19 16.83 18.17
C ASP A 190 -3.85 17.96 17.37
N ALA A 191 -3.31 18.32 16.21
CA ALA A 191 -3.82 19.41 15.39
C ALA A 191 -5.08 19.05 14.59
N LEU A 192 -5.22 17.79 14.18
CA LEU A 192 -6.26 17.36 13.25
C LEU A 192 -7.43 16.60 13.92
N SER A 193 -7.27 16.12 15.16
CA SER A 193 -8.30 15.39 15.92
C SER A 193 -9.65 16.13 16.00
N ASN A 194 -9.61 17.48 16.04
CA ASN A 194 -10.78 18.34 16.13
C ASN A 194 -10.99 19.15 14.84
N ALA A 195 -10.62 18.61 13.69
CA ALA A 195 -10.80 19.27 12.40
C ALA A 195 -12.26 19.67 12.17
N LYS A 196 -12.50 20.96 11.88
CA LYS A 196 -13.83 21.52 11.60
C LYS A 196 -14.27 21.27 10.16
N GLN A 197 -13.32 21.09 9.27
CA GLN A 197 -13.49 20.59 7.90
C GLN A 197 -12.52 19.41 7.71
N LYS A 198 -13.08 18.25 7.45
CA LYS A 198 -12.31 17.01 7.29
C LYS A 198 -11.84 16.74 5.86
N SER A 199 -12.41 17.41 4.88
CA SER A 199 -12.09 17.17 3.47
C SER A 199 -11.24 18.29 2.89
N PHE A 200 -10.25 17.92 2.10
CA PHE A 200 -9.36 18.82 1.41
C PHE A 200 -9.14 18.37 -0.04
N VAL A 201 -8.95 19.32 -0.95
CA VAL A 201 -8.82 19.08 -2.39
C VAL A 201 -7.35 19.23 -2.78
N THR A 202 -6.77 18.20 -3.39
CA THR A 202 -5.35 18.16 -3.83
C THR A 202 -5.23 18.03 -5.33
N GLN A 203 -4.06 18.33 -5.88
CA GLN A 203 -3.78 18.14 -7.28
C GLN A 203 -3.84 16.67 -7.66
N HIS A 204 -3.01 15.81 -7.05
CA HIS A 204 -3.07 14.36 -7.24
C HIS A 204 -3.33 13.60 -5.93
N ALA A 205 -3.52 12.29 -6.03
CA ALA A 205 -3.92 11.42 -4.93
C ALA A 205 -2.70 10.94 -4.11
N ALA A 206 -1.90 11.84 -3.54
CA ALA A 206 -0.72 11.47 -2.75
C ALA A 206 -0.98 11.36 -1.24
N PHE A 207 -2.06 11.94 -0.74
CA PHE A 207 -2.25 12.17 0.70
C PHE A 207 -3.29 11.23 1.34
N GLU A 208 -3.61 10.10 0.71
CA GLU A 208 -4.62 9.14 1.17
C GLU A 208 -4.25 8.53 2.54
N TYR A 209 -2.99 8.09 2.71
CA TYR A 209 -2.53 7.56 4.00
C TYR A 209 -2.53 8.60 5.12
N LEU A 210 -2.13 9.84 4.80
CA LEU A 210 -2.22 10.93 5.75
C LEU A 210 -3.69 11.21 6.11
N ALA A 211 -4.57 11.21 5.12
CA ALA A 211 -5.98 11.42 5.35
C ALA A 211 -6.58 10.31 6.23
N LEU A 212 -6.27 9.05 5.95
CA LEU A 212 -6.73 7.89 6.72
C LEU A 212 -6.27 7.98 8.18
N ASP A 213 -4.96 8.11 8.40
CA ASP A 213 -4.36 8.03 9.73
C ASP A 213 -4.77 9.21 10.65
N TYR A 214 -5.20 10.35 10.08
CA TYR A 214 -5.63 11.52 10.85
C TYR A 214 -7.11 11.87 10.69
N GLY A 215 -7.93 10.95 10.19
CA GLY A 215 -9.40 11.07 10.11
C GLY A 215 -9.88 12.16 9.16
N LEU A 216 -9.12 12.42 8.09
CA LEU A 216 -9.46 13.35 7.01
C LEU A 216 -9.97 12.62 5.77
N ASN A 217 -10.35 13.40 4.74
CA ASN A 217 -10.70 12.91 3.41
C ASN A 217 -9.96 13.70 2.37
N GLN A 218 -9.13 13.06 1.58
CA GLN A 218 -8.56 13.63 0.37
C GLN A 218 -9.56 13.56 -0.78
N ILE A 219 -9.58 14.62 -1.61
CA ILE A 219 -10.34 14.67 -2.85
C ILE A 219 -9.38 15.10 -3.93
N PRO A 220 -8.81 14.15 -4.68
CA PRO A 220 -7.82 14.47 -5.70
C PRO A 220 -8.50 15.01 -6.97
N ILE A 221 -7.81 15.90 -7.68
CA ILE A 221 -8.18 16.39 -9.01
C ILE A 221 -7.81 15.35 -10.06
N THR A 222 -6.60 14.78 -9.93
CA THR A 222 -6.08 13.69 -10.78
C THR A 222 -5.87 12.42 -9.97
N GLY A 223 -5.45 11.31 -10.61
CA GLY A 223 -5.11 10.06 -9.95
C GLY A 223 -3.82 10.13 -9.14
N VAL A 224 -3.09 9.01 -9.06
CA VAL A 224 -1.84 8.90 -8.28
C VAL A 224 -0.62 9.55 -8.95
N SER A 225 -0.71 10.00 -10.19
CA SER A 225 0.34 10.76 -10.90
C SER A 225 -0.03 12.23 -11.03
N ALA A 226 0.92 13.12 -10.71
CA ALA A 226 0.76 14.56 -10.81
C ALA A 226 0.73 15.07 -12.27
N GLU A 227 1.25 14.30 -13.22
CA GLU A 227 1.32 14.66 -14.65
C GLU A 227 -0.01 14.42 -15.39
N SER A 228 -0.95 13.69 -14.79
CA SER A 228 -2.26 13.41 -15.40
C SER A 228 -3.11 14.68 -15.53
N GLU A 229 -3.64 14.94 -16.74
CA GLU A 229 -4.58 16.04 -16.97
C GLU A 229 -6.03 15.59 -16.74
N PRO A 230 -6.78 16.23 -15.81
CA PRO A 230 -8.16 15.85 -15.55
C PRO A 230 -9.08 16.23 -16.71
N SER A 231 -10.09 15.42 -16.98
CA SER A 231 -11.10 15.70 -17.98
C SER A 231 -11.90 16.97 -17.64
N ALA A 232 -12.43 17.66 -18.66
CA ALA A 232 -13.32 18.83 -18.47
C ALA A 232 -14.55 18.49 -17.61
N LYS A 233 -15.05 17.25 -17.70
CA LYS A 233 -16.17 16.72 -16.89
C LYS A 233 -15.74 16.63 -15.42
N ARG A 234 -14.52 16.14 -15.13
CA ARG A 234 -13.96 16.06 -13.76
C ARG A 234 -13.81 17.45 -13.15
N LEU A 235 -13.23 18.41 -13.86
CA LEU A 235 -13.10 19.80 -13.41
C LEU A 235 -14.46 20.43 -13.09
N ALA A 236 -15.47 20.23 -13.94
CA ALA A 236 -16.83 20.74 -13.70
C ALA A 236 -17.49 20.09 -12.47
N SER A 237 -17.28 18.80 -12.22
CA SER A 237 -17.79 18.12 -11.04
C SER A 237 -17.10 18.63 -9.77
N LEU A 238 -15.79 18.79 -9.78
CA LEU A 238 -15.00 19.33 -8.67
C LEU A 238 -15.38 20.79 -8.35
N THR A 239 -15.60 21.63 -9.36
CA THR A 239 -16.07 23.01 -9.15
C THR A 239 -17.42 23.02 -8.38
N LYS A 240 -18.37 22.15 -8.76
CA LYS A 240 -19.65 22.00 -8.04
C LYS A 240 -19.45 21.49 -6.63
N TYR A 241 -18.56 20.51 -6.46
CA TYR A 241 -18.23 19.92 -5.18
C TYR A 241 -17.64 20.95 -4.21
N VAL A 242 -16.61 21.67 -4.63
CA VAL A 242 -15.97 22.73 -3.86
C VAL A 242 -16.99 23.79 -3.40
N LYS A 243 -17.87 24.23 -4.30
CA LYS A 243 -18.95 25.20 -3.97
C LYS A 243 -20.00 24.62 -3.03
N LYS A 244 -20.42 23.36 -3.24
CA LYS A 244 -21.44 22.69 -2.42
C LYS A 244 -21.01 22.57 -0.96
N TYR A 245 -19.74 22.24 -0.73
CA TYR A 245 -19.19 21.96 0.58
C TYR A 245 -18.41 23.13 1.20
N ASP A 246 -18.41 24.28 0.52
CA ASP A 246 -17.79 25.52 1.00
C ASP A 246 -16.29 25.36 1.29
N ILE A 247 -15.59 24.60 0.45
CA ILE A 247 -14.14 24.39 0.52
C ILE A 247 -13.46 25.72 0.18
N LYS A 248 -12.45 26.12 0.94
CA LYS A 248 -11.82 27.45 0.83
C LYS A 248 -10.49 27.42 0.11
N TYR A 249 -9.80 26.27 0.10
CA TYR A 249 -8.49 26.09 -0.47
C TYR A 249 -8.45 24.84 -1.34
N ILE A 250 -7.72 24.95 -2.46
CA ILE A 250 -7.27 23.83 -3.29
C ILE A 250 -5.75 23.77 -3.16
N TYR A 251 -5.24 22.59 -2.89
CA TYR A 251 -3.81 22.37 -2.70
C TYR A 251 -3.17 21.87 -3.98
N PHE A 252 -2.04 22.45 -4.35
CA PHE A 252 -1.21 22.03 -5.46
C PHE A 252 0.22 21.82 -4.97
N GLU A 253 1.03 21.23 -5.83
CA GLU A 253 2.42 20.89 -5.54
C GLU A 253 3.36 21.99 -6.00
N GLU A 254 4.48 22.13 -5.29
CA GLU A 254 5.44 23.19 -5.59
C GLU A 254 6.10 23.01 -6.97
N ASN A 255 6.34 21.75 -7.38
CA ASN A 255 7.07 21.39 -8.60
C ASN A 255 6.20 21.02 -9.80
N ALA A 256 4.88 20.85 -9.63
CA ALA A 256 3.96 20.49 -10.69
C ALA A 256 3.35 21.70 -11.39
N SER A 257 2.78 21.50 -12.59
CA SER A 257 2.06 22.55 -13.31
C SER A 257 0.82 22.99 -12.56
N SER A 258 0.91 24.11 -11.85
CA SER A 258 -0.18 24.70 -11.07
C SER A 258 -1.36 25.21 -11.90
N LYS A 259 -1.32 25.13 -13.25
CA LYS A 259 -2.35 25.71 -14.14
C LYS A 259 -3.74 25.12 -13.93
N VAL A 260 -3.83 23.81 -13.79
CA VAL A 260 -5.11 23.10 -13.60
C VAL A 260 -5.73 23.46 -12.25
N ALA A 261 -4.94 23.39 -11.18
CA ALA A 261 -5.41 23.74 -9.84
C ALA A 261 -5.76 25.23 -9.74
N ALA A 262 -4.99 26.11 -10.38
CA ALA A 262 -5.29 27.54 -10.45
C ALA A 262 -6.60 27.80 -11.23
N THR A 263 -6.81 27.14 -12.37
CA THR A 263 -8.06 27.27 -13.15
C THR A 263 -9.26 26.83 -12.32
N LEU A 264 -9.16 25.68 -11.66
CA LEU A 264 -10.25 25.19 -10.80
C LEU A 264 -10.52 26.14 -9.63
N ALA A 265 -9.48 26.68 -9.00
CA ALA A 265 -9.60 27.64 -7.91
C ALA A 265 -10.28 28.94 -8.38
N ASP A 266 -9.91 29.47 -9.55
CA ASP A 266 -10.54 30.66 -10.13
C ASP A 266 -12.00 30.43 -10.48
N GLU A 267 -12.36 29.30 -11.12
CA GLU A 267 -13.72 28.94 -11.47
C GLU A 267 -14.60 28.67 -10.22
N ALA A 268 -14.02 28.07 -9.20
CA ALA A 268 -14.70 27.82 -7.93
C ALA A 268 -14.77 29.06 -7.02
N GLY A 269 -13.91 30.07 -7.27
CA GLY A 269 -13.80 31.27 -6.45
C GLY A 269 -13.14 31.00 -5.09
N VAL A 270 -12.16 30.12 -5.04
CA VAL A 270 -11.42 29.72 -3.82
C VAL A 270 -9.93 30.06 -3.94
N LYS A 271 -9.19 29.90 -2.85
CA LYS A 271 -7.77 30.15 -2.79
C LYS A 271 -6.96 28.90 -3.13
N THR A 272 -5.70 29.09 -3.52
CA THR A 272 -4.73 28.02 -3.64
C THR A 272 -3.73 28.04 -2.48
N ALA A 273 -3.20 26.88 -2.12
CA ALA A 273 -2.10 26.73 -1.18
C ALA A 273 -1.20 25.57 -1.64
N VAL A 274 0.01 25.50 -1.09
CA VAL A 274 0.95 24.40 -1.41
C VAL A 274 0.79 23.29 -0.39
N LEU A 275 0.71 22.05 -0.86
CA LEU A 275 0.85 20.83 -0.09
C LEU A 275 1.86 19.96 -0.82
N ASN A 276 3.06 19.82 -0.24
CA ASN A 276 4.20 19.19 -0.89
C ASN A 276 4.19 17.68 -0.68
N PRO A 277 4.13 16.83 -1.74
CA PRO A 277 4.14 15.37 -1.62
C PRO A 277 5.51 14.80 -1.26
N LEU A 278 6.54 15.64 -1.12
CA LEU A 278 7.90 15.25 -0.74
C LEU A 278 8.55 14.22 -1.69
N GLU A 279 8.13 14.18 -2.92
CA GLU A 279 8.73 13.29 -3.92
C GLU A 279 10.13 13.75 -4.32
N SER A 280 10.41 15.04 -4.20
CA SER A 280 11.74 15.60 -4.39
C SER A 280 11.97 16.87 -3.56
N LEU A 281 13.23 17.13 -3.23
CA LEU A 281 13.70 18.45 -2.77
C LEU A 281 14.79 18.92 -3.71
N THR A 282 14.71 20.19 -4.11
CA THR A 282 15.75 20.79 -4.95
C THR A 282 17.04 20.95 -4.14
N THR A 283 18.17 21.01 -4.86
CA THR A 283 19.47 21.29 -4.22
C THR A 283 19.47 22.61 -3.44
N LYS A 284 18.65 23.57 -3.83
CA LYS A 284 18.51 24.87 -3.15
C LYS A 284 17.80 24.69 -1.80
N GLU A 285 16.73 23.92 -1.77
CA GLU A 285 15.94 23.60 -0.56
C GLU A 285 16.77 22.83 0.44
N ILE A 286 17.45 21.76 0.02
CA ILE A 286 18.35 20.98 0.86
C ILE A 286 19.45 21.86 1.45
N LYS A 287 20.04 22.77 0.66
CA LYS A 287 21.04 23.73 1.16
C LYS A 287 20.46 24.79 2.08
N ALA A 288 19.19 25.09 1.97
CA ALA A 288 18.47 25.99 2.89
C ALA A 288 18.13 25.30 4.21
N GLY A 289 18.35 23.98 4.32
CA GLY A 289 18.07 23.19 5.53
C GLY A 289 16.69 22.54 5.53
N GLU A 290 16.01 22.52 4.37
CA GLU A 290 14.77 21.75 4.23
C GLU A 290 15.07 20.26 4.31
N ASP A 291 14.24 19.57 5.07
CA ASP A 291 14.26 18.14 5.27
C ASP A 291 12.82 17.59 5.36
N TYR A 292 12.67 16.28 5.54
CA TYR A 292 11.37 15.64 5.73
C TYR A 292 10.53 16.35 6.81
N PHE A 293 11.13 16.71 7.95
CA PHE A 293 10.40 17.28 9.09
C PHE A 293 9.97 18.72 8.87
N THR A 294 10.79 19.52 8.18
CA THR A 294 10.45 20.92 7.87
C THR A 294 9.28 20.97 6.90
N VAL A 295 9.35 20.21 5.81
CA VAL A 295 8.28 20.16 4.80
C VAL A 295 6.98 19.59 5.39
N MET A 296 7.05 18.51 6.17
CA MET A 296 5.85 17.95 6.79
C MET A 296 5.21 18.91 7.81
N LYS A 297 5.99 19.70 8.55
CA LYS A 297 5.44 20.76 9.41
C LYS A 297 4.76 21.87 8.61
N ASP A 298 5.29 22.24 7.46
CA ASP A 298 4.66 23.22 6.58
C ASP A 298 3.42 22.66 5.92
N ASN A 299 3.40 21.36 5.56
CA ASN A 299 2.21 20.64 5.13
C ASN A 299 1.10 20.68 6.20
N LEU A 300 1.43 20.39 7.46
CA LEU A 300 0.46 20.49 8.55
C LEU A 300 -0.10 21.92 8.69
N LYS A 301 0.76 22.93 8.60
CA LYS A 301 0.34 24.33 8.63
C LYS A 301 -0.56 24.69 7.44
N ALA A 302 -0.25 24.19 6.26
CA ALA A 302 -1.08 24.36 5.07
C ALA A 302 -2.46 23.68 5.24
N LEU A 303 -2.51 22.42 5.66
CA LEU A 303 -3.76 21.68 5.94
C LEU A 303 -4.67 22.43 6.92
N ARG A 304 -4.11 23.09 7.94
CA ARG A 304 -4.86 23.87 8.92
C ARG A 304 -5.60 25.08 8.32
N LEU A 305 -5.22 25.56 7.14
CA LEU A 305 -6.00 26.57 6.41
C LEU A 305 -7.40 26.08 6.06
N THR A 306 -7.56 24.77 5.88
CA THR A 306 -8.85 24.11 5.65
C THR A 306 -9.42 23.55 6.94
N THR A 307 -8.67 22.76 7.69
CA THR A 307 -9.19 21.97 8.82
C THR A 307 -9.59 22.81 10.03
N ASP A 308 -9.01 23.99 10.22
CA ASP A 308 -9.38 24.93 11.31
C ASP A 308 -10.64 25.75 10.98
N VAL A 309 -11.12 25.73 9.73
CA VAL A 309 -12.26 26.52 9.28
C VAL A 309 -13.50 25.66 9.24
N LYS A 310 -14.61 26.15 9.82
CA LYS A 310 -15.88 25.45 9.77
C LYS A 310 -16.37 25.35 8.32
N GLY A 311 -16.49 24.13 7.83
CA GLY A 311 -17.10 23.78 6.54
C GLY A 311 -18.42 23.04 6.74
N LYS A 312 -19.10 22.73 5.63
CA LYS A 312 -20.22 21.80 5.64
C LYS A 312 -19.66 20.38 5.79
N GLU A 313 -20.36 19.54 6.51
CA GLU A 313 -20.06 18.11 6.55
C GLU A 313 -20.11 17.55 5.13
N ILE A 314 -19.01 16.99 4.66
CA ILE A 314 -18.90 16.40 3.35
C ILE A 314 -19.25 14.92 3.49
N LYS A 315 -20.36 14.55 2.86
CA LYS A 315 -20.58 13.14 2.54
C LYS A 315 -19.80 12.86 1.27
N ALA A 316 -18.95 11.84 1.29
CA ALA A 316 -18.26 11.36 0.10
C ALA A 316 -19.29 11.30 -1.05
N GLU A 317 -18.93 11.83 -2.22
CA GLU A 317 -19.79 11.65 -3.38
C GLU A 317 -19.71 10.18 -3.75
N THR A 318 -20.71 9.43 -3.34
CA THR A 318 -20.81 7.98 -3.46
C THR A 318 -21.03 7.49 -4.89
N ASP A 319 -20.77 8.33 -5.90
CA ASP A 319 -21.01 7.91 -7.29
C ASP A 319 -19.86 7.08 -7.86
N ASP A 320 -18.62 7.28 -7.40
CA ASP A 320 -17.46 6.46 -7.83
C ASP A 320 -17.50 5.05 -7.20
N THR A 321 -18.26 4.87 -6.12
CA THR A 321 -18.46 3.57 -5.48
C THR A 321 -19.60 2.75 -6.09
N LYS A 322 -20.34 3.28 -7.05
CA LYS A 322 -21.45 2.56 -7.73
C LYS A 322 -20.95 1.73 -8.91
N THR A 323 -19.97 0.87 -8.65
CA THR A 323 -19.44 -0.09 -9.62
C THR A 323 -20.22 -1.39 -9.58
N VAL A 324 -19.99 -2.24 -10.59
CA VAL A 324 -20.51 -3.61 -10.63
C VAL A 324 -20.06 -4.40 -9.41
N GLN A 325 -18.79 -4.27 -9.02
CA GLN A 325 -18.21 -4.93 -7.85
C GLN A 325 -18.90 -4.53 -6.55
N HIS A 326 -19.32 -3.27 -6.42
CA HIS A 326 -20.10 -2.80 -5.28
C HIS A 326 -21.62 -3.09 -5.38
N GLY A 327 -22.04 -3.86 -6.40
CA GLY A 327 -23.43 -4.31 -6.55
C GLY A 327 -24.35 -3.33 -7.27
N TYR A 328 -23.81 -2.39 -8.04
CA TYR A 328 -24.59 -1.44 -8.84
C TYR A 328 -24.54 -1.81 -10.33
N PHE A 329 -25.55 -2.54 -10.79
CA PHE A 329 -25.67 -3.03 -12.17
C PHE A 329 -27.14 -3.11 -12.60
N LYS A 330 -27.41 -3.24 -13.90
CA LYS A 330 -28.77 -3.47 -14.41
C LYS A 330 -29.01 -4.96 -14.57
N ASP A 331 -30.24 -5.42 -14.32
CA ASP A 331 -30.60 -6.85 -14.43
C ASP A 331 -30.28 -7.43 -15.80
N LYS A 332 -30.43 -6.63 -16.87
CA LYS A 332 -30.17 -7.03 -18.26
C LYS A 332 -28.69 -7.28 -18.57
N ASP A 333 -27.78 -6.76 -17.71
CA ASP A 333 -26.34 -6.89 -17.90
C ASP A 333 -25.80 -8.19 -17.24
N VAL A 334 -26.64 -8.87 -16.44
CA VAL A 334 -26.31 -10.15 -15.82
C VAL A 334 -26.47 -11.28 -16.84
N THR A 335 -25.43 -12.09 -16.99
CA THR A 335 -25.43 -13.22 -17.91
C THR A 335 -25.14 -14.55 -17.21
N ASP A 336 -25.52 -15.67 -17.86
CA ASP A 336 -25.15 -17.01 -17.37
C ASP A 336 -23.63 -17.18 -17.35
N ARG A 337 -23.14 -17.93 -16.35
CA ARG A 337 -21.72 -18.27 -16.20
C ARG A 337 -21.50 -19.77 -16.18
N LYS A 338 -20.29 -20.19 -16.47
CA LYS A 338 -19.91 -21.62 -16.52
C LYS A 338 -18.92 -21.91 -15.39
N LEU A 339 -18.87 -23.15 -14.94
CA LEU A 339 -17.92 -23.56 -13.89
C LEU A 339 -16.44 -23.34 -14.30
N THR A 340 -16.18 -23.17 -15.62
CA THR A 340 -14.85 -22.77 -16.14
C THR A 340 -14.35 -21.46 -15.62
N ASP A 341 -15.24 -20.54 -15.26
CA ASP A 341 -14.87 -19.20 -14.76
C ASP A 341 -14.21 -19.27 -13.37
N TRP A 342 -14.50 -20.34 -12.62
CA TRP A 342 -13.91 -20.64 -11.30
C TRP A 342 -12.88 -21.78 -11.35
N SER A 343 -12.43 -22.22 -12.53
CA SER A 343 -11.46 -23.31 -12.63
C SER A 343 -10.15 -22.98 -11.95
N GLY A 344 -9.67 -23.90 -11.11
CA GLY A 344 -8.41 -23.74 -10.38
C GLY A 344 -8.41 -24.49 -9.05
N THR A 345 -7.35 -24.27 -8.30
CA THR A 345 -7.22 -24.72 -6.91
C THR A 345 -7.30 -23.51 -6.00
N TRP A 346 -8.17 -23.58 -5.00
CA TRP A 346 -8.55 -22.48 -4.13
C TRP A 346 -8.35 -22.85 -2.67
N GLN A 347 -7.95 -21.90 -1.85
CA GLN A 347 -7.75 -22.05 -0.40
C GLN A 347 -8.70 -21.13 0.37
N SER A 348 -9.13 -21.61 1.53
CA SER A 348 -9.93 -20.79 2.44
C SER A 348 -9.12 -19.65 3.05
N VAL A 349 -9.73 -18.48 3.17
CA VAL A 349 -9.16 -17.33 3.88
C VAL A 349 -9.25 -17.47 5.39
N TYR A 350 -10.14 -18.35 5.89
CA TYR A 350 -10.45 -18.45 7.31
C TYR A 350 -9.25 -18.81 8.22
N PRO A 351 -8.32 -19.72 7.84
CA PRO A 351 -7.10 -19.98 8.61
C PRO A 351 -6.24 -18.74 8.84
N TYR A 352 -6.07 -17.88 7.83
CA TYR A 352 -5.30 -16.63 7.91
C TYR A 352 -5.95 -15.57 8.82
N LEU A 353 -7.27 -15.60 8.97
CA LEU A 353 -7.97 -14.78 9.94
C LEU A 353 -7.69 -15.25 11.36
N LEU A 354 -7.64 -16.58 11.58
CA LEU A 354 -7.46 -17.18 12.89
C LEU A 354 -6.02 -17.05 13.41
N ASP A 355 -5.02 -17.14 12.53
CA ASP A 355 -3.60 -17.07 12.91
C ASP A 355 -3.05 -15.65 13.04
N GLY A 356 -3.88 -14.63 12.74
CA GLY A 356 -3.52 -13.22 12.86
C GLY A 356 -2.89 -12.61 11.61
N THR A 357 -2.67 -13.37 10.53
CA THR A 357 -2.12 -12.86 9.26
C THR A 357 -2.94 -11.69 8.69
N LEU A 358 -4.24 -11.64 8.97
CA LEU A 358 -5.14 -10.59 8.48
C LEU A 358 -5.39 -9.47 9.50
N ASP A 359 -4.68 -9.40 10.62
CA ASP A 359 -5.02 -8.43 11.68
C ASP A 359 -4.88 -6.98 11.21
N GLU A 360 -3.85 -6.66 10.41
CA GLU A 360 -3.67 -5.33 9.81
C GLU A 360 -4.84 -4.94 8.87
N VAL A 361 -5.48 -5.91 8.20
CA VAL A 361 -6.66 -5.67 7.34
C VAL A 361 -7.81 -5.09 8.17
N TRP A 362 -8.01 -5.60 9.38
CA TRP A 362 -9.10 -5.15 10.25
C TRP A 362 -8.85 -3.76 10.81
N GLU A 363 -7.57 -3.41 11.05
CA GLU A 363 -7.18 -2.05 11.41
C GLU A 363 -7.48 -1.07 10.27
N TYR A 364 -7.09 -1.38 9.03
CA TYR A 364 -7.41 -0.57 7.86
C TYR A 364 -8.92 -0.35 7.68
N LYS A 365 -9.72 -1.40 7.80
CA LYS A 365 -11.18 -1.31 7.65
C LYS A 365 -11.82 -0.51 8.80
N ALA A 366 -11.30 -0.64 10.01
CA ALA A 366 -11.74 0.15 11.16
C ALA A 366 -11.40 1.65 10.98
N ASP A 367 -10.18 1.96 10.55
CA ASP A 367 -9.77 3.34 10.25
C ASP A 367 -10.65 3.95 9.13
N ALA A 368 -10.95 3.17 8.09
CA ALA A 368 -11.85 3.58 7.01
C ALA A 368 -13.30 3.80 7.49
N SER A 369 -13.75 3.14 8.57
CA SER A 369 -15.06 3.38 9.19
C SER A 369 -15.17 4.72 9.91
N LYS A 370 -14.04 5.44 10.08
CA LYS A 370 -13.96 6.74 10.76
C LYS A 370 -14.48 6.74 12.19
N GLY A 371 -14.22 5.62 12.89
CA GLY A 371 -14.56 5.43 14.29
C GLY A 371 -15.99 4.89 14.52
N GLU A 372 -16.65 4.41 13.47
CA GLU A 372 -17.93 3.70 13.60
C GLU A 372 -17.73 2.27 14.11
N GLU A 373 -16.57 1.63 13.78
CA GLU A 373 -16.24 0.27 14.18
C GLU A 373 -14.79 0.20 14.69
N THR A 374 -14.54 -0.67 15.63
CA THR A 374 -13.19 -1.04 16.09
C THR A 374 -12.64 -2.19 15.24
N ALA A 375 -11.32 -2.35 15.19
CA ALA A 375 -10.68 -3.47 14.49
C ALA A 375 -11.19 -4.84 14.99
N GLN A 376 -11.50 -4.96 16.30
CA GLN A 376 -12.06 -6.17 16.86
C GLN A 376 -13.50 -6.45 16.38
N GLU A 377 -14.35 -5.44 16.30
CA GLU A 377 -15.72 -5.58 15.78
C GLU A 377 -15.71 -5.99 14.31
N VAL A 378 -14.83 -5.39 13.51
CA VAL A 378 -14.61 -5.79 12.11
C VAL A 378 -14.13 -7.24 12.04
N LYS A 379 -13.12 -7.64 12.84
CA LYS A 379 -12.62 -9.01 12.89
C LYS A 379 -13.71 -10.01 13.27
N ASP A 380 -14.55 -9.69 14.23
CA ASP A 380 -15.64 -10.57 14.69
C ASP A 380 -16.70 -10.76 13.58
N TYR A 381 -17.01 -9.70 12.86
CA TYR A 381 -17.91 -9.76 11.69
C TYR A 381 -17.36 -10.70 10.61
N TYR A 382 -16.10 -10.54 10.20
CA TYR A 382 -15.45 -11.40 9.21
C TYR A 382 -15.20 -12.82 9.73
N THR A 383 -14.98 -13.01 11.04
CA THR A 383 -14.87 -14.34 11.65
C THR A 383 -16.15 -15.13 11.47
N THR A 384 -17.31 -14.50 11.64
CA THR A 384 -18.60 -15.11 11.36
C THR A 384 -18.77 -15.40 9.88
N GLY A 385 -18.46 -14.43 9.03
CA GLY A 385 -18.63 -14.52 7.59
C GLY A 385 -17.77 -15.59 6.93
N TYR A 386 -16.50 -15.68 7.28
CA TYR A 386 -15.53 -16.57 6.63
C TYR A 386 -15.51 -18.00 7.22
N LYS A 387 -16.18 -18.22 8.34
CA LYS A 387 -16.15 -19.51 9.07
C LYS A 387 -16.48 -20.67 8.15
N THR A 388 -15.56 -21.64 8.10
CA THR A 388 -15.71 -22.86 7.31
C THR A 388 -14.79 -23.97 7.84
N ASP A 389 -15.15 -25.22 7.56
CA ASP A 389 -14.32 -26.42 7.74
C ASP A 389 -13.86 -27.00 6.38
N VAL A 390 -14.20 -26.34 5.26
CA VAL A 390 -13.68 -26.66 3.93
C VAL A 390 -12.40 -25.84 3.68
N GLU A 391 -11.27 -26.53 3.74
CA GLU A 391 -9.94 -25.91 3.68
C GLU A 391 -9.52 -25.51 2.26
N LYS A 392 -9.96 -26.34 1.29
CA LYS A 392 -9.55 -26.22 -0.12
C LYS A 392 -10.67 -26.66 -1.07
N ILE A 393 -10.71 -26.00 -2.22
CA ILE A 393 -11.63 -26.35 -3.32
C ILE A 393 -10.82 -26.51 -4.60
N ILE A 394 -11.06 -27.61 -5.34
CA ILE A 394 -10.46 -27.88 -6.64
C ILE A 394 -11.56 -27.96 -7.70
N ILE A 395 -11.50 -27.08 -8.69
CA ILE A 395 -12.54 -26.95 -9.72
C ILE A 395 -11.95 -27.27 -11.09
N ASP A 396 -12.45 -28.35 -11.72
CA ASP A 396 -12.21 -28.67 -13.14
C ASP A 396 -13.47 -28.30 -13.93
N GLY A 397 -13.54 -27.07 -14.41
CA GLY A 397 -14.70 -26.57 -15.15
C GLY A 397 -14.94 -27.27 -16.50
N LYS A 398 -13.92 -27.88 -17.11
CA LYS A 398 -14.07 -28.65 -18.33
C LYS A 398 -14.81 -29.98 -18.10
N LYS A 399 -14.57 -30.57 -16.93
CA LYS A 399 -15.26 -31.81 -16.48
C LYS A 399 -16.50 -31.52 -15.66
N ASN A 400 -16.78 -30.27 -15.34
CA ASN A 400 -17.83 -29.85 -14.43
C ASN A 400 -17.72 -30.50 -13.03
N THR A 401 -16.51 -30.69 -12.51
CA THR A 401 -16.28 -31.29 -11.19
C THR A 401 -15.82 -30.26 -10.20
N VAL A 402 -16.31 -30.36 -8.97
CA VAL A 402 -15.81 -29.66 -7.81
C VAL A 402 -15.39 -30.69 -6.76
N THR A 403 -14.18 -30.54 -6.24
CA THR A 403 -13.68 -31.35 -5.14
C THR A 403 -13.53 -30.41 -3.92
N PHE A 404 -14.17 -30.76 -2.81
CA PHE A 404 -14.04 -30.09 -1.52
C PHE A 404 -13.06 -30.91 -0.66
N VAL A 405 -12.12 -30.24 -0.03
CA VAL A 405 -11.26 -30.82 1.00
C VAL A 405 -11.77 -30.32 2.34
N GLN A 406 -12.36 -31.22 3.13
CA GLN A 406 -12.96 -30.93 4.42
C GLN A 406 -12.36 -31.86 5.47
N ASN A 407 -11.74 -31.28 6.49
CA ASN A 407 -11.02 -32.06 7.54
C ASN A 407 -9.99 -33.05 6.95
N GLY A 408 -9.33 -32.69 5.85
CA GLY A 408 -8.34 -33.50 5.14
C GLY A 408 -8.93 -34.57 4.22
N GLU A 409 -10.25 -34.73 4.14
CA GLU A 409 -10.93 -35.68 3.25
C GLU A 409 -11.43 -35.01 1.96
N GLU A 410 -11.30 -35.71 0.83
CA GLU A 410 -11.74 -35.22 -0.47
C GLU A 410 -13.16 -35.69 -0.79
N HIS A 411 -14.05 -34.74 -1.08
CA HIS A 411 -15.41 -34.95 -1.54
C HIS A 411 -15.58 -34.42 -2.98
N LYS A 412 -15.67 -35.26 -3.97
CA LYS A 412 -15.69 -34.89 -5.39
C LYS A 412 -17.00 -35.22 -6.06
N TYR A 413 -17.64 -34.23 -6.71
CA TYR A 413 -18.93 -34.39 -7.37
C TYR A 413 -18.95 -33.70 -8.73
N ILE A 414 -19.87 -34.16 -9.61
CA ILE A 414 -20.14 -33.55 -10.91
C ILE A 414 -21.34 -32.63 -10.78
N TYR A 415 -21.20 -31.41 -11.27
CA TYR A 415 -22.22 -30.37 -11.15
C TYR A 415 -22.88 -30.04 -12.50
N LYS A 416 -24.15 -29.63 -12.46
CA LYS A 416 -24.86 -28.97 -13.55
C LYS A 416 -25.21 -27.55 -13.12
N TYR A 417 -25.08 -26.59 -14.04
CA TYR A 417 -25.57 -25.25 -13.85
C TYR A 417 -27.12 -25.22 -13.90
N VAL A 418 -27.73 -24.45 -12.99
CA VAL A 418 -29.20 -24.37 -12.90
C VAL A 418 -29.72 -22.93 -12.92
N GLY A 419 -28.89 -21.97 -13.26
CA GLY A 419 -29.24 -20.56 -13.40
C GLY A 419 -28.59 -19.63 -12.34
N TYR A 420 -29.02 -18.41 -12.30
CA TYR A 420 -28.55 -17.43 -11.31
C TYR A 420 -29.73 -16.77 -10.58
N LYS A 421 -29.39 -16.07 -9.46
CA LYS A 421 -30.32 -15.21 -8.73
C LYS A 421 -29.64 -13.90 -8.38
N ILE A 422 -30.33 -12.80 -8.66
CA ILE A 422 -29.97 -11.46 -8.21
C ILE A 422 -30.57 -11.29 -6.82
N LEU A 423 -29.71 -10.96 -5.86
CA LEU A 423 -30.07 -10.65 -4.49
C LEU A 423 -30.03 -9.12 -4.30
N LYS A 424 -30.88 -8.61 -3.42
CA LYS A 424 -30.85 -7.21 -2.99
C LYS A 424 -30.59 -7.17 -1.49
N TYR A 425 -29.52 -6.49 -1.10
CA TYR A 425 -29.12 -6.34 0.28
C TYR A 425 -29.80 -5.12 0.95
N GLU A 426 -29.79 -5.07 2.28
CA GLU A 426 -30.45 -4.01 3.05
C GLU A 426 -29.91 -2.60 2.73
N LYS A 427 -28.59 -2.49 2.47
CA LYS A 427 -27.95 -1.24 2.07
C LYS A 427 -28.31 -0.77 0.65
N GLY A 428 -29.11 -1.57 -0.10
CA GLY A 428 -29.62 -1.25 -1.43
C GLY A 428 -28.73 -1.72 -2.60
N ASN A 429 -27.52 -2.16 -2.33
CA ASN A 429 -26.63 -2.83 -3.28
C ASN A 429 -27.13 -4.26 -3.57
N ARG A 430 -26.59 -4.88 -4.60
CA ARG A 430 -27.04 -6.17 -5.08
C ARG A 430 -25.86 -7.13 -5.30
N GLY A 431 -26.16 -8.43 -5.27
CA GLY A 431 -25.20 -9.46 -5.63
C GLY A 431 -25.83 -10.49 -6.56
N VAL A 432 -25.01 -11.28 -7.23
CA VAL A 432 -25.47 -12.38 -8.06
C VAL A 432 -24.93 -13.67 -7.48
N ARG A 433 -25.81 -14.66 -7.27
CA ARG A 433 -25.40 -16.03 -6.96
C ARG A 433 -25.65 -16.92 -8.15
N TYR A 434 -24.63 -17.65 -8.59
CA TYR A 434 -24.66 -18.62 -9.68
C TYR A 434 -24.84 -20.02 -9.08
N LEU A 435 -25.89 -20.71 -9.50
CA LEU A 435 -26.43 -21.90 -8.85
C LEU A 435 -26.02 -23.16 -9.62
N PHE A 436 -25.49 -24.13 -8.89
CA PHE A 436 -25.14 -25.44 -9.41
C PHE A 436 -25.72 -26.55 -8.54
N GLU A 437 -26.06 -27.69 -9.14
CA GLU A 437 -26.60 -28.86 -8.46
C GLU A 437 -25.76 -30.09 -8.80
N ALA A 438 -25.37 -30.86 -7.78
CA ALA A 438 -24.64 -32.10 -7.96
C ALA A 438 -25.53 -33.14 -8.68
N LYS A 439 -24.95 -33.82 -9.65
CA LYS A 439 -25.59 -34.95 -10.35
C LYS A 439 -25.57 -36.21 -9.47
N ASP A 440 -24.61 -36.26 -8.56
CA ASP A 440 -24.40 -37.40 -7.69
C ASP A 440 -25.46 -37.40 -6.57
N ASP A 441 -26.07 -38.55 -6.31
CA ASP A 441 -27.13 -38.68 -5.28
C ASP A 441 -26.58 -38.66 -3.86
N ASN A 442 -25.30 -38.97 -3.67
CA ASN A 442 -24.58 -39.00 -2.39
C ASN A 442 -23.77 -37.74 -2.10
N ALA A 443 -24.15 -36.62 -2.70
CA ALA A 443 -23.43 -35.34 -2.47
C ALA A 443 -23.74 -34.69 -1.13
N ASP A 444 -24.71 -35.20 -0.38
CA ASP A 444 -25.09 -34.79 0.97
C ASP A 444 -25.09 -33.26 1.14
N ASP A 445 -24.27 -32.70 2.00
CA ASP A 445 -24.19 -31.25 2.27
C ASP A 445 -23.72 -30.43 1.04
N PHE A 446 -23.06 -31.04 0.08
CA PHE A 446 -22.62 -30.39 -1.15
C PHE A 446 -23.59 -30.57 -2.32
N LYS A 447 -24.85 -31.03 -2.08
CA LYS A 447 -25.84 -31.22 -3.13
C LYS A 447 -26.14 -29.96 -3.95
N TYR A 448 -26.26 -28.84 -3.29
CA TYR A 448 -26.50 -27.55 -3.89
C TYR A 448 -25.38 -26.59 -3.54
N ILE A 449 -24.80 -25.91 -4.55
CA ILE A 449 -23.76 -24.91 -4.33
C ILE A 449 -24.07 -23.64 -5.08
N GLN A 450 -23.61 -22.49 -4.54
CA GLN A 450 -23.81 -21.16 -5.12
C GLN A 450 -22.53 -20.36 -5.03
N PHE A 451 -22.05 -19.86 -6.17
CA PHE A 451 -20.91 -18.99 -6.26
C PHE A 451 -21.32 -17.52 -6.31
N SER A 452 -20.56 -16.66 -5.64
CA SER A 452 -20.64 -15.21 -5.77
C SER A 452 -19.21 -14.63 -5.74
N ASP A 453 -18.85 -13.81 -6.72
CA ASP A 453 -17.51 -13.23 -6.85
C ASP A 453 -17.56 -11.78 -7.36
N HIS A 454 -18.65 -11.07 -7.07
CA HIS A 454 -18.92 -9.70 -7.50
C HIS A 454 -19.01 -9.50 -9.03
N ASN A 455 -18.73 -10.50 -9.85
CA ASN A 455 -18.90 -10.45 -11.30
C ASN A 455 -20.30 -10.84 -11.74
N ILE A 456 -20.82 -10.14 -12.76
CA ILE A 456 -22.18 -10.34 -13.29
C ILE A 456 -22.20 -11.01 -14.67
N SER A 457 -21.04 -11.25 -15.27
CA SER A 457 -20.84 -11.87 -16.59
C SER A 457 -19.67 -12.85 -16.55
N SER A 458 -19.48 -13.63 -17.64
CA SER A 458 -18.41 -14.61 -17.72
C SER A 458 -17.04 -13.95 -17.67
N THR A 459 -16.36 -14.14 -16.55
CA THR A 459 -15.03 -13.63 -16.24
C THR A 459 -14.35 -14.63 -15.31
N LYS A 460 -13.03 -14.81 -15.44
CA LYS A 460 -12.27 -15.63 -14.50
C LYS A 460 -12.32 -15.01 -13.11
N ALA A 461 -12.72 -15.78 -12.12
CA ALA A 461 -12.76 -15.32 -10.74
C ALA A 461 -11.35 -15.10 -10.18
N GLU A 462 -11.16 -14.02 -9.41
CA GLU A 462 -9.96 -13.72 -8.65
C GLU A 462 -10.07 -14.22 -7.22
N HIS A 463 -11.26 -14.17 -6.65
CA HIS A 463 -11.70 -14.79 -5.41
C HIS A 463 -13.19 -15.11 -5.54
N PHE A 464 -13.78 -15.86 -4.60
CA PHE A 464 -15.21 -16.05 -4.54
C PHE A 464 -15.70 -16.45 -3.15
N HIS A 465 -16.96 -16.17 -2.92
CA HIS A 465 -17.74 -16.71 -1.81
C HIS A 465 -18.49 -17.95 -2.28
N LEU A 466 -18.48 -19.02 -1.48
CA LEU A 466 -19.21 -20.24 -1.79
C LEU A 466 -20.19 -20.61 -0.69
N PHE A 467 -21.40 -20.90 -1.09
CA PHE A 467 -22.49 -21.33 -0.23
C PHE A 467 -22.92 -22.74 -0.63
N TRP A 468 -23.17 -23.60 0.33
CA TRP A 468 -23.59 -24.98 0.04
C TRP A 468 -24.61 -25.51 1.04
N GLY A 469 -25.28 -26.61 0.69
CA GLY A 469 -26.26 -27.30 1.57
C GLY A 469 -26.99 -28.43 0.87
N SER A 470 -27.64 -29.28 1.66
CA SER A 470 -28.36 -30.48 1.23
C SER A 470 -29.84 -30.25 0.89
N THR A 471 -30.45 -29.18 1.38
CA THR A 471 -31.92 -29.05 1.37
C THR A 471 -32.48 -28.55 0.04
N SER A 472 -32.08 -27.35 -0.41
CA SER A 472 -32.49 -26.76 -1.67
C SER A 472 -31.74 -25.48 -2.00
N GLN A 473 -31.68 -25.11 -3.29
CA GLN A 473 -31.15 -23.80 -3.72
C GLN A 473 -31.83 -22.62 -2.96
N LYS A 474 -33.15 -22.70 -2.78
CA LYS A 474 -33.95 -21.65 -2.11
C LYS A 474 -33.56 -21.51 -0.62
N ALA A 475 -33.20 -22.60 0.04
CA ALA A 475 -32.75 -22.54 1.44
C ALA A 475 -31.40 -21.81 1.57
N ILE A 476 -30.45 -22.13 0.70
CA ILE A 476 -29.12 -21.53 0.69
C ILE A 476 -29.16 -20.03 0.31
N LEU A 477 -30.08 -19.60 -0.57
CA LEU A 477 -30.28 -18.19 -0.91
C LEU A 477 -30.66 -17.31 0.28
N LYS A 478 -31.09 -17.88 1.40
CA LYS A 478 -31.41 -17.14 2.63
C LYS A 478 -30.20 -16.91 3.54
N GLU A 479 -29.09 -17.62 3.29
CA GLU A 479 -27.87 -17.46 4.04
C GLU A 479 -27.23 -16.13 3.68
N MET A 480 -27.08 -15.23 4.66
CA MET A 480 -26.55 -13.88 4.52
C MET A 480 -25.42 -13.59 5.51
N ASP A 481 -25.29 -14.38 6.57
CA ASP A 481 -24.38 -14.12 7.67
C ASP A 481 -23.05 -14.89 7.55
N ASN A 482 -23.04 -16.01 6.81
CA ASN A 482 -21.85 -16.83 6.56
C ASN A 482 -21.59 -16.94 5.06
N TRP A 483 -20.42 -16.45 4.63
CA TRP A 483 -19.97 -16.41 3.23
C TRP A 483 -18.51 -16.88 3.12
N PRO A 484 -18.24 -18.19 3.32
CA PRO A 484 -16.89 -18.74 3.19
C PRO A 484 -16.21 -18.27 1.92
N THR A 485 -15.00 -17.72 2.06
CA THR A 485 -14.28 -17.01 1.01
C THR A 485 -13.02 -17.77 0.63
N TYR A 486 -12.77 -17.84 -0.67
CA TYR A 486 -11.66 -18.61 -1.23
C TYR A 486 -10.86 -17.79 -2.20
N PHE A 487 -9.53 -17.85 -2.05
CA PHE A 487 -8.54 -17.25 -2.94
C PHE A 487 -7.73 -18.32 -3.68
N PRO A 488 -7.07 -18.01 -4.81
CA PRO A 488 -6.18 -18.96 -5.48
C PRO A 488 -5.14 -19.53 -4.50
N ALA A 489 -4.95 -20.86 -4.53
CA ALA A 489 -4.01 -21.53 -3.63
C ALA A 489 -2.53 -21.16 -3.86
N SER A 490 -2.24 -20.41 -4.93
CA SER A 490 -0.92 -19.86 -5.21
C SER A 490 -0.62 -18.56 -4.46
N LYS A 491 -1.64 -17.89 -3.90
CA LYS A 491 -1.45 -16.65 -3.14
C LYS A 491 -0.99 -16.97 -1.72
N SER A 492 -0.03 -16.22 -1.22
CA SER A 492 0.35 -16.21 0.18
C SER A 492 -0.72 -15.51 1.04
N GLY A 493 -0.66 -15.68 2.36
CA GLY A 493 -1.53 -14.95 3.28
C GLY A 493 -1.37 -13.43 3.15
N GLN A 494 -0.15 -12.95 2.90
CA GLN A 494 0.14 -11.54 2.71
C GLN A 494 -0.49 -10.98 1.42
N GLU A 495 -0.43 -11.70 0.31
CA GLU A 495 -1.09 -11.32 -0.94
C GLU A 495 -2.62 -11.29 -0.79
N ILE A 496 -3.18 -12.23 0.01
CA ILE A 496 -4.62 -12.22 0.34
C ILE A 496 -4.97 -11.02 1.22
N ALA A 497 -4.16 -10.70 2.22
CA ALA A 497 -4.35 -9.54 3.07
C ALA A 497 -4.32 -8.25 2.23
N GLN A 498 -3.37 -8.15 1.30
CA GLN A 498 -3.24 -7.03 0.37
C GLN A 498 -4.50 -6.86 -0.50
N ASP A 499 -5.02 -7.93 -1.08
CA ASP A 499 -6.27 -7.91 -1.85
C ASP A 499 -7.46 -7.44 -0.99
N LEU A 500 -7.53 -7.86 0.27
CA LEU A 500 -8.63 -7.51 1.17
C LEU A 500 -8.60 -6.04 1.63
N VAL A 501 -7.44 -5.40 1.64
CA VAL A 501 -7.31 -3.95 1.90
C VAL A 501 -7.71 -3.15 0.67
N ALA A 502 -7.37 -3.65 -0.53
CA ALA A 502 -7.67 -2.98 -1.79
C ALA A 502 -9.14 -3.12 -2.25
N HIS A 503 -9.90 -4.02 -1.59
CA HIS A 503 -11.33 -4.27 -1.82
C HIS A 503 -12.17 -3.72 -0.64
#